data_7aa0a2f7ca290464061352126c5b609e
#
_entry.id   7aa0a2f7ca290464061352126c5b609e
#
_cell.length_a   1.000
_cell.length_b   1.000
_cell.length_c   1.000
_cell.angle_alpha   90.00
_cell.angle_beta   90.00
_cell.angle_gamma   90.00
#
_symmetry.space_group_name_H-M   'P 1'
#
loop_
_entity.id
_entity.type
_entity.pdbx_description
1 polymer ?
#
loop_
_entity_poly.entity_id
_entity_poly.type
_entity_poly.pdbx_seq_one_letter_code
_entity_poly.pdbx_strand_id
1 'polypeptide(L)'
;MPIQSEDFRDVLRHFPAGVTVVTVKSGEDTHGLTVSAFASVSPKPPLILVCIDHRGRAHELFEHSDAVFAVNILRADQEDISNRFAFSDEDRFAIGNWTTAKTGAPVLDDALAWLDCTVYSRHTAGTHTIYIGEVQASRVVTPDEAPLVYWNRAYRGIVDSVNEND
;
A
#
# COMPACT_ATOMS: atom_id res chain seq x y z
N MET A 1 29.58 4.89 12.52
CA MET A 1 28.31 5.62 12.65
C MET A 1 27.41 5.30 11.45
N PRO A 2 26.12 5.20 11.64
CA PRO A 2 25.20 5.05 10.51
C PRO A 2 25.31 6.23 9.53
N ILE A 3 24.95 6.00 8.26
CA ILE A 3 24.87 7.07 7.26
C ILE A 3 23.79 8.09 7.62
N GLN A 4 23.86 9.30 7.05
CA GLN A 4 22.84 10.31 7.25
C GLN A 4 21.53 9.91 6.56
N SER A 5 20.40 10.37 7.13
CA SER A 5 19.07 10.03 6.59
C SER A 5 18.85 10.55 5.16
N GLU A 6 19.55 11.60 4.77
CA GLU A 6 19.49 12.16 3.42
C GLU A 6 20.19 11.24 2.41
N ASP A 7 21.39 10.78 2.70
CA ASP A 7 22.12 9.82 1.87
C ASP A 7 21.35 8.51 1.71
N PHE A 8 20.72 8.04 2.79
CA PHE A 8 19.84 6.88 2.77
C PHE A 8 18.66 7.05 1.82
N ARG A 9 17.96 8.18 1.90
CA ARG A 9 16.82 8.48 1.01
C ARG A 9 17.27 8.62 -0.44
N ASP A 10 18.45 9.19 -0.67
CA ASP A 10 19.00 9.34 -2.02
C ASP A 10 19.30 8.01 -2.70
N VAL A 11 19.72 7.01 -1.96
CA VAL A 11 19.86 5.65 -2.50
C VAL A 11 18.48 5.03 -2.75
N LEU A 12 17.57 5.10 -1.77
CA LEU A 12 16.26 4.43 -1.87
C LEU A 12 15.37 4.98 -2.98
N ARG A 13 15.48 6.26 -3.36
CA ARG A 13 14.71 6.81 -4.49
C ARG A 13 15.02 6.15 -5.84
N HIS A 14 16.17 5.45 -5.95
CA HIS A 14 16.53 4.72 -7.17
C HIS A 14 15.94 3.30 -7.24
N PHE A 15 15.33 2.86 -6.14
CA PHE A 15 14.60 1.59 -6.12
C PHE A 15 13.14 1.83 -6.56
N PRO A 16 12.71 1.32 -7.73
CA PRO A 16 11.34 1.49 -8.19
C PRO A 16 10.39 0.66 -7.32
N ALA A 17 9.28 1.27 -6.93
CA ALA A 17 8.27 0.61 -6.13
C ALA A 17 6.89 0.74 -6.78
N GLY A 18 6.10 -0.32 -6.73
CA GLY A 18 4.67 -0.23 -6.99
C GLY A 18 4.00 0.66 -5.94
N VAL A 19 2.99 1.40 -6.36
CA VAL A 19 2.23 2.29 -5.47
C VAL A 19 1.00 1.56 -4.98
N THR A 20 0.82 1.56 -3.65
CA THR A 20 -0.36 0.99 -3.01
C THR A 20 -1.06 2.03 -2.14
N VAL A 21 -2.37 1.88 -1.96
CA VAL A 21 -3.11 2.50 -0.87
C VAL A 21 -3.43 1.42 0.14
N VAL A 22 -2.90 1.58 1.35
CA VAL A 22 -3.22 0.73 2.50
C VAL A 22 -4.36 1.38 3.26
N THR A 23 -5.44 0.65 3.41
CA THR A 23 -6.60 1.03 4.23
C THR A 23 -6.61 0.22 5.50
N VAL A 24 -6.98 0.81 6.61
CA VAL A 24 -7.10 0.16 7.92
C VAL A 24 -8.45 0.48 8.53
N LYS A 25 -9.00 -0.50 9.21
CA LYS A 25 -10.25 -0.37 9.98
C LYS A 25 -10.07 -0.98 11.37
N SER A 26 -10.61 -0.29 12.39
CA SER A 26 -10.75 -0.78 13.74
C SER A 26 -12.07 -0.25 14.30
N GLY A 27 -12.97 -1.12 14.75
CA GLY A 27 -14.34 -0.76 15.08
C GLY A 27 -15.04 -0.07 13.91
N GLU A 28 -15.55 1.15 14.14
CA GLU A 28 -16.19 1.99 13.10
C GLU A 28 -15.20 2.96 12.43
N ASP A 29 -13.98 3.09 12.97
CA ASP A 29 -12.96 4.00 12.44
C ASP A 29 -12.25 3.40 11.25
N THR A 30 -12.08 4.20 10.20
CA THR A 30 -11.31 3.86 9.01
C THR A 30 -10.30 4.94 8.68
N HIS A 31 -9.18 4.54 8.13
CA HIS A 31 -8.17 5.45 7.59
C HIS A 31 -7.47 4.79 6.40
N GLY A 32 -6.72 5.57 5.64
CA GLY A 32 -5.90 5.06 4.56
C GLY A 32 -4.72 5.96 4.28
N LEU A 33 -3.67 5.37 3.71
CA LEU A 33 -2.47 6.10 3.33
C LEU A 33 -1.81 5.45 2.12
N THR A 34 -1.08 6.24 1.36
CA THR A 34 -0.26 5.74 0.25
C THR A 34 1.01 5.13 0.79
N VAL A 35 1.30 3.91 0.40
CA VAL A 35 2.44 3.12 0.88
C VAL A 35 3.16 2.48 -0.30
N SER A 36 4.47 2.69 -0.39
CA SER A 36 5.36 1.96 -1.30
C SER A 36 6.12 0.81 -0.60
N ALA A 37 6.23 0.86 0.73
CA ALA A 37 6.88 -0.17 1.54
C ALA A 37 5.95 -1.38 1.76
N PHE A 38 5.74 -2.15 0.72
CA PHE A 38 4.94 -3.35 0.66
C PHE A 38 5.76 -4.50 0.05
N ALA A 39 5.65 -5.70 0.63
CA ALA A 39 6.27 -6.90 0.06
C ALA A 39 5.50 -8.17 0.42
N SER A 40 5.64 -9.20 -0.41
CA SER A 40 5.24 -10.57 -0.09
C SER A 40 6.20 -11.18 0.93
N VAL A 41 5.68 -12.00 1.84
CA VAL A 41 6.46 -12.68 2.89
C VAL A 41 6.43 -14.20 2.72
N SER A 42 5.24 -14.79 2.62
CA SER A 42 5.07 -16.25 2.57
C SER A 42 3.84 -16.64 1.77
N PRO A 43 3.89 -17.71 0.98
CA PRO A 43 2.69 -18.26 0.33
C PRO A 43 1.89 -19.22 1.23
N LYS A 44 2.48 -19.75 2.31
CA LYS A 44 1.85 -20.72 3.23
C LYS A 44 2.34 -20.52 4.68
N PRO A 45 1.55 -19.87 5.56
CA PRO A 45 0.31 -19.15 5.23
C PRO A 45 0.57 -17.97 4.28
N PRO A 46 -0.46 -17.42 3.62
CA PRO A 46 -0.30 -16.30 2.71
C PRO A 46 -0.08 -15.01 3.51
N LEU A 47 1.17 -14.57 3.60
CA LEU A 47 1.59 -13.41 4.38
C LEU A 47 2.20 -12.32 3.49
N ILE A 48 1.87 -11.09 3.83
CA ILE A 48 2.48 -9.87 3.27
C ILE A 48 2.96 -8.96 4.39
N LEU A 49 3.77 -7.96 4.06
CA LEU A 49 4.15 -6.91 5.00
C LEU A 49 3.89 -5.52 4.44
N VAL A 50 3.61 -4.58 5.35
CA VAL A 50 3.60 -3.14 5.10
C VAL A 50 4.35 -2.43 6.22
N CYS A 51 5.08 -1.34 5.90
CA CYS A 51 5.75 -0.51 6.89
C CYS A 51 4.99 0.80 7.07
N ILE A 52 4.55 1.10 8.29
CA ILE A 52 3.73 2.26 8.63
C ILE A 52 4.48 3.17 9.60
N ASP A 53 4.58 4.47 9.27
CA ASP A 53 5.18 5.51 10.10
C ASP A 53 4.35 5.74 11.37
N HIS A 54 5.01 5.91 12.52
CA HIS A 54 4.36 6.12 13.81
C HIS A 54 3.59 7.44 13.92
N ARG A 55 3.86 8.42 13.06
CA ARG A 55 3.30 9.78 13.15
C ARG A 55 1.88 9.93 12.65
N GLY A 56 1.30 8.91 12.07
CA GLY A 56 0.00 9.02 11.39
C GLY A 56 -1.13 8.30 12.11
N ARG A 57 -2.38 8.75 11.86
CA ARG A 57 -3.60 8.10 12.36
C ARG A 57 -3.70 6.62 11.96
N ALA A 58 -3.14 6.24 10.81
CA ALA A 58 -3.12 4.84 10.40
C ALA A 58 -2.42 3.95 11.43
N HIS A 59 -1.25 4.38 11.95
CA HIS A 59 -0.53 3.64 12.98
C HIS A 59 -1.39 3.45 14.23
N GLU A 60 -2.08 4.49 14.70
CA GLU A 60 -2.97 4.39 15.87
C GLU A 60 -4.03 3.29 15.68
N LEU A 61 -4.68 3.24 14.52
CA LEU A 61 -5.69 2.21 14.20
C LEU A 61 -5.07 0.82 14.11
N PHE A 62 -3.89 0.70 13.50
CA PHE A 62 -3.20 -0.59 13.37
C PHE A 62 -2.79 -1.19 14.73
N GLU A 63 -2.62 -0.36 15.79
CA GLU A 63 -2.25 -0.85 17.12
C GLU A 63 -3.43 -1.49 17.88
N HIS A 64 -4.66 -1.28 17.43
CA HIS A 64 -5.83 -1.92 18.05
C HIS A 64 -5.84 -3.43 17.75
N SER A 65 -6.37 -4.21 18.72
CA SER A 65 -6.40 -5.68 18.63
C SER A 65 -7.36 -6.21 17.54
N ASP A 66 -8.37 -5.41 17.17
CA ASP A 66 -9.37 -5.73 16.15
C ASP A 66 -9.03 -5.14 14.77
N ALA A 67 -7.85 -4.55 14.61
CA ALA A 67 -7.44 -3.94 13.36
C ALA A 67 -7.40 -4.94 12.21
N VAL A 68 -8.02 -4.55 11.10
CA VAL A 68 -7.96 -5.23 9.81
C VAL A 68 -7.53 -4.24 8.75
N PHE A 69 -6.94 -4.71 7.66
CA PHE A 69 -6.45 -3.80 6.63
C PHE A 69 -6.50 -4.40 5.23
N ALA A 70 -6.50 -3.54 4.23
CA ALA A 70 -6.35 -3.97 2.84
C ALA A 70 -5.21 -3.23 2.15
N VAL A 71 -4.57 -3.91 1.22
CA VAL A 71 -3.56 -3.34 0.32
C VAL A 71 -4.18 -3.25 -1.07
N ASN A 72 -4.35 -2.03 -1.57
CA ASN A 72 -4.91 -1.75 -2.89
C ASN A 72 -3.76 -1.35 -3.82
N ILE A 73 -3.45 -2.18 -4.80
CA ILE A 73 -2.40 -1.93 -5.79
C ILE A 73 -2.99 -1.03 -6.86
N LEU A 74 -2.41 0.16 -7.06
CA LEU A 74 -2.96 1.16 -7.97
C LEU A 74 -2.58 0.90 -9.44
N ARG A 75 -3.50 1.26 -10.34
CA ARG A 75 -3.26 1.35 -11.78
C ARG A 75 -2.50 2.63 -12.12
N ALA A 76 -1.86 2.64 -13.29
CA ALA A 76 -1.08 3.77 -13.80
C ALA A 76 -1.88 5.10 -13.89
N ASP A 77 -3.19 5.03 -14.10
CA ASP A 77 -4.09 6.20 -14.20
C ASP A 77 -4.68 6.66 -12.86
N GLN A 78 -4.23 6.10 -11.73
CA GLN A 78 -4.74 6.41 -10.38
C GLN A 78 -3.78 7.27 -9.55
N GLU A 79 -3.04 8.18 -10.18
CA GLU A 79 -2.14 9.13 -9.49
C GLU A 79 -2.91 10.06 -8.54
N ASP A 80 -4.13 10.46 -8.89
CA ASP A 80 -4.99 11.31 -8.06
C ASP A 80 -5.38 10.62 -6.75
N ILE A 81 -5.67 9.33 -6.78
CA ILE A 81 -5.92 8.51 -5.58
C ILE A 81 -4.66 8.43 -4.73
N SER A 82 -3.50 8.14 -5.34
CA SER A 82 -2.23 8.09 -4.62
C SER A 82 -1.93 9.41 -3.90
N ASN A 83 -2.09 10.54 -4.59
CA ASN A 83 -1.86 11.87 -4.02
C ASN A 83 -2.85 12.24 -2.92
N ARG A 84 -4.13 11.88 -3.08
CA ARG A 84 -5.17 12.09 -2.05
C ARG A 84 -4.81 11.37 -0.75
N PHE A 85 -4.40 10.12 -0.82
CA PHE A 85 -4.05 9.33 0.35
C PHE A 85 -2.66 9.65 0.93
N ALA A 86 -1.78 10.32 0.17
CA ALA A 86 -0.45 10.73 0.62
C ALA A 86 -0.45 12.09 1.34
N PHE A 87 -1.14 13.09 0.79
CA PHE A 87 -0.89 14.49 1.14
C PHE A 87 -2.13 15.29 1.55
N SER A 88 -3.35 14.78 1.33
CA SER A 88 -4.56 15.56 1.57
C SER A 88 -5.06 15.45 3.00
N ASP A 89 -5.53 16.59 3.55
CA ASP A 89 -6.30 16.66 4.79
C ASP A 89 -7.81 16.50 4.55
N GLU A 90 -8.25 16.49 3.29
CA GLU A 90 -9.63 16.25 2.92
C GLU A 90 -10.04 14.79 3.11
N ASP A 91 -11.33 14.51 3.04
CA ASP A 91 -11.83 13.14 3.07
C ASP A 91 -11.17 12.31 1.95
N ARG A 92 -10.34 11.37 2.36
CA ARG A 92 -9.58 10.50 1.45
C ARG A 92 -10.46 9.56 0.66
N PHE A 93 -11.56 9.11 1.26
CA PHE A 93 -12.51 8.18 0.63
C PHE A 93 -13.55 8.87 -0.26
N ALA A 94 -13.53 10.21 -0.36
CA ALA A 94 -14.41 10.96 -1.27
C ALA A 94 -14.10 10.73 -2.76
N ILE A 95 -12.93 10.19 -3.09
CA ILE A 95 -12.56 9.78 -4.45
C ILE A 95 -12.35 8.28 -4.53
N GLY A 96 -12.56 7.70 -5.72
CA GLY A 96 -12.53 6.26 -5.93
C GLY A 96 -13.83 5.57 -5.51
N ASN A 97 -13.98 4.33 -5.92
CA ASN A 97 -15.13 3.49 -5.58
C ASN A 97 -14.71 2.48 -4.52
N TRP A 98 -15.13 2.71 -3.27
CA TRP A 98 -14.75 1.88 -2.14
C TRP A 98 -15.85 0.92 -1.75
N THR A 99 -15.47 -0.33 -1.54
CA THR A 99 -16.33 -1.40 -1.02
C THR A 99 -15.59 -2.16 0.08
N THR A 100 -16.09 -3.29 0.51
CA THR A 100 -15.43 -4.16 1.50
C THR A 100 -15.39 -5.60 1.01
N ALA A 101 -14.38 -6.34 1.47
CA ALA A 101 -14.28 -7.76 1.23
C ALA A 101 -14.56 -8.56 2.54
N LYS A 102 -13.77 -9.57 2.83
CA LYS A 102 -14.04 -10.51 3.93
C LYS A 102 -13.85 -9.90 5.32
N THR A 103 -12.81 -9.06 5.51
CA THR A 103 -12.50 -8.48 6.84
C THR A 103 -13.32 -7.25 7.16
N GLY A 104 -13.83 -6.56 6.14
CA GLY A 104 -14.52 -5.29 6.28
C GLY A 104 -13.61 -4.06 6.12
N ALA A 105 -12.31 -4.24 5.91
CA ALA A 105 -11.42 -3.15 5.51
C ALA A 105 -11.81 -2.62 4.12
N PRO A 106 -11.73 -1.29 3.86
CA PRO A 106 -12.07 -0.76 2.55
C PRO A 106 -11.14 -1.28 1.44
N VAL A 107 -11.72 -1.79 0.36
CA VAL A 107 -11.01 -2.14 -0.87
C VAL A 107 -11.47 -1.24 -2.01
N LEU A 108 -10.56 -0.88 -2.90
CA LEU A 108 -10.82 -0.05 -4.07
C LEU A 108 -11.34 -0.94 -5.20
N ASP A 109 -12.59 -0.69 -5.61
CA ASP A 109 -13.34 -1.56 -6.52
C ASP A 109 -12.77 -1.59 -7.95
N ASP A 110 -12.02 -0.54 -8.32
CA ASP A 110 -11.36 -0.38 -9.61
C ASP A 110 -9.82 -0.32 -9.51
N ALA A 111 -9.23 -0.84 -8.44
CA ALA A 111 -7.78 -1.01 -8.32
C ALA A 111 -7.24 -1.98 -9.39
N LEU A 112 -5.92 -2.07 -9.56
CA LEU A 112 -5.32 -3.15 -10.34
C LEU A 112 -5.59 -4.51 -9.67
N ALA A 113 -5.32 -4.58 -8.37
CA ALA A 113 -5.60 -5.72 -7.52
C ALA A 113 -5.69 -5.28 -6.05
N TRP A 114 -6.25 -6.12 -5.19
CA TRP A 114 -6.24 -5.88 -3.75
C TRP A 114 -6.07 -7.17 -2.94
N LEU A 115 -5.57 -7.00 -1.72
CA LEU A 115 -5.38 -8.03 -0.70
C LEU A 115 -6.07 -7.55 0.57
N ASP A 116 -6.98 -8.34 1.11
CA ASP A 116 -7.74 -8.08 2.33
C ASP A 116 -7.19 -8.94 3.48
N CYS A 117 -6.75 -8.33 4.58
CA CYS A 117 -5.87 -8.93 5.57
C CYS A 117 -6.33 -8.72 7.01
N THR A 118 -6.06 -9.72 7.85
CA THR A 118 -5.97 -9.56 9.30
C THR A 118 -4.53 -9.29 9.71
N VAL A 119 -4.31 -8.60 10.83
CA VAL A 119 -2.96 -8.36 11.37
C VAL A 119 -2.44 -9.64 12.01
N TYR A 120 -1.40 -10.23 11.44
CA TYR A 120 -0.75 -11.45 11.92
C TYR A 120 0.29 -11.16 13.00
N SER A 121 1.16 -10.18 12.79
CA SER A 121 2.16 -9.74 13.77
C SER A 121 2.61 -8.30 13.54
N ARG A 122 3.23 -7.71 14.57
CA ARG A 122 3.73 -6.33 14.59
C ARG A 122 5.16 -6.32 15.06
N HIS A 123 6.03 -5.57 14.37
CA HIS A 123 7.45 -5.45 14.68
C HIS A 123 7.89 -4.00 14.59
N THR A 124 8.12 -3.37 15.72
CA THR A 124 8.64 -1.99 15.77
C THR A 124 10.08 -1.95 15.29
N ALA A 125 10.35 -1.06 14.33
CA ALA A 125 11.67 -0.85 13.73
C ALA A 125 11.92 0.65 13.49
N GLY A 126 12.70 1.28 14.35
CA GLY A 126 12.99 2.72 14.27
C GLY A 126 11.73 3.57 14.42
N THR A 127 11.41 4.37 13.40
CA THR A 127 10.25 5.28 13.35
C THR A 127 9.01 4.62 12.71
N HIS A 128 9.07 3.34 12.40
CA HIS A 128 8.01 2.58 11.74
C HIS A 128 7.68 1.30 12.50
N THR A 129 6.51 0.78 12.25
CA THR A 129 6.14 -0.60 12.58
C THR A 129 5.95 -1.39 11.28
N ILE A 130 6.53 -2.58 11.22
CA ILE A 130 6.29 -3.56 10.18
C ILE A 130 5.08 -4.38 10.61
N TYR A 131 3.98 -4.26 9.88
CA TYR A 131 2.79 -5.10 10.09
C TYR A 131 2.81 -6.25 9.10
N ILE A 132 2.83 -7.46 9.64
CA ILE A 132 2.62 -8.68 8.84
C ILE A 132 1.12 -8.92 8.77
N GLY A 133 0.60 -9.07 7.56
CA GLY A 133 -0.81 -9.37 7.32
C GLY A 133 -0.99 -10.79 6.81
N GLU A 134 -1.96 -11.52 7.35
CA GLU A 134 -2.45 -12.77 6.77
C GLU A 134 -3.59 -12.46 5.82
N VAL A 135 -3.41 -12.84 4.55
CA VAL A 135 -4.37 -12.56 3.49
C VAL A 135 -5.60 -13.45 3.64
N GLN A 136 -6.76 -12.84 3.83
CA GLN A 136 -8.05 -13.50 4.02
C GLN A 136 -8.88 -13.58 2.72
N ALA A 137 -8.67 -12.59 1.82
CA ALA A 137 -9.25 -12.54 0.49
C ALA A 137 -8.36 -11.70 -0.45
N SER A 138 -8.46 -11.95 -1.73
CA SER A 138 -7.73 -11.20 -2.75
C SER A 138 -8.48 -11.21 -4.09
N ARG A 139 -8.22 -10.21 -4.91
CA ARG A 139 -8.76 -10.15 -6.27
C ARG A 139 -7.81 -9.38 -7.20
N VAL A 140 -7.59 -9.90 -8.40
CA VAL A 140 -7.11 -9.11 -9.54
C VAL A 140 -8.34 -8.52 -10.22
N VAL A 141 -8.42 -7.19 -10.31
CA VAL A 141 -9.62 -6.49 -10.77
C VAL A 141 -9.50 -6.13 -12.25
N THR A 142 -8.36 -5.54 -12.62
CA THR A 142 -8.09 -5.06 -13.98
C THR A 142 -6.78 -5.66 -14.51
N PRO A 143 -6.78 -6.95 -14.90
CA PRO A 143 -5.55 -7.70 -15.21
C PRO A 143 -4.76 -7.17 -16.41
N ASP A 144 -5.41 -6.44 -17.31
CA ASP A 144 -4.79 -5.93 -18.55
C ASP A 144 -4.25 -4.49 -18.40
N GLU A 145 -4.43 -3.88 -17.22
CA GLU A 145 -3.97 -2.52 -16.93
C GLU A 145 -2.55 -2.52 -16.37
N ALA A 146 -1.80 -1.44 -16.62
CA ALA A 146 -0.47 -1.27 -16.07
C ALA A 146 -0.51 -0.77 -14.61
N PRO A 147 0.45 -1.16 -13.75
CA PRO A 147 0.55 -0.66 -12.38
C PRO A 147 1.10 0.76 -12.35
N LEU A 148 0.72 1.51 -11.30
CA LEU A 148 1.37 2.78 -10.95
C LEU A 148 2.71 2.49 -10.28
N VAL A 149 3.79 3.06 -10.80
CA VAL A 149 5.14 2.93 -10.27
C VAL A 149 5.66 4.29 -9.80
N TYR A 150 6.32 4.31 -8.66
CA TYR A 150 7.04 5.48 -8.16
C TYR A 150 8.54 5.23 -8.18
N TRP A 151 9.26 6.10 -8.88
CA TRP A 151 10.71 6.01 -9.01
C TRP A 151 11.33 7.39 -9.16
N ASN A 152 12.41 7.63 -8.43
CA ASN A 152 13.16 8.88 -8.47
C ASN A 152 12.26 10.12 -8.30
N ARG A 153 11.40 10.09 -7.26
CA ARG A 153 10.47 11.16 -6.86
C ARG A 153 9.40 11.52 -7.89
N ALA A 154 9.07 10.59 -8.80
CA ALA A 154 8.01 10.79 -9.77
C ALA A 154 7.27 9.50 -10.09
N TYR A 155 6.01 9.64 -10.50
CA TYR A 155 5.25 8.52 -11.04
C TYR A 155 5.80 8.14 -12.42
N ARG A 156 5.79 6.84 -12.71
CA ARG A 156 6.29 6.26 -13.96
C ARG A 156 5.33 5.20 -14.46
N GLY A 157 5.27 5.05 -15.79
CA GLY A 157 4.65 3.90 -16.42
C GLY A 157 5.67 2.77 -16.66
N ILE A 158 5.15 1.56 -16.83
CA ILE A 158 5.92 0.43 -17.34
C ILE A 158 5.72 0.40 -18.86
N VAL A 159 6.81 0.28 -19.60
CA VAL A 159 6.80 0.11 -21.06
C VAL A 159 7.35 -1.28 -21.33
N ASP A 160 6.64 -2.06 -22.14
CA ASP A 160 7.16 -3.35 -22.62
C ASP A 160 8.44 -3.10 -23.41
N SER A 161 9.47 -3.91 -23.18
CA SER A 161 10.67 -3.86 -24.00
C SER A 161 10.27 -4.16 -25.46
N VAL A 162 10.46 -3.20 -26.36
CA VAL A 162 10.31 -3.44 -27.79
C VAL A 162 11.34 -4.51 -28.17
N ASN A 163 10.88 -5.68 -28.60
CA ASN A 163 11.75 -6.63 -29.26
C ASN A 163 12.16 -5.99 -30.60
N GLU A 164 13.38 -5.45 -30.67
CA GLU A 164 14.02 -5.01 -31.91
C GLU A 164 14.38 -6.22 -32.79
N ASN A 165 13.41 -7.06 -33.12
CA ASN A 165 13.56 -8.14 -34.08
C ASN A 165 12.29 -8.24 -34.95
N ASP A 166 12.14 -7.31 -35.86
CA ASP A 166 11.40 -7.43 -37.12
C ASP A 166 12.22 -6.79 -38.24
#